data_df2ba8cef57de5aef520ef9e47acaa9a
#
_entry.id   df2ba8cef57de5aef520ef9e47acaa9a
#
_cell.length_a   1.000
_cell.length_b   1.000
_cell.length_c   1.000
_cell.angle_alpha   90.00
_cell.angle_beta   90.00
_cell.angle_gamma   90.00
#
_symmetry.space_group_name_H-M   'P 1'
#
loop_
_entity.id
_entity.type
_entity.pdbx_description
1 polymer ?
#
loop_
_entity_poly.entity_id
_entity_poly.type
_entity_poly.pdbx_seq_one_letter_code
_entity_poly.pdbx_strand_id
1 'polypeptide(L)'
;MINTRFLILSFLAALPILSCQNEKKDPPINQITRKPSYHKKASQPQESHLPNPNLNTKDIIVLSQKHSPNSISCDLDGDHLLDTVNIVQNTENKKYGLEIIFGNKKVDYIGMGKDILGQGFDDLDWVGVFEKAPKGELYWNNVNDDGDIMSDEDVKESDKIKLPHDGIFIHQEEACGGGVIYWRDGKFDWIQQE
;
A
#
# COMPACT_ATOMS: atom_id res chain seq x y z
N MET A 1 44.70 53.33 -12.81
CA MET A 1 44.12 52.53 -11.70
C MET A 1 42.61 52.68 -11.79
N ILE A 2 41.95 51.67 -12.37
CA ILE A 2 40.49 51.69 -12.60
C ILE A 2 39.93 50.50 -11.83
N ASN A 3 39.10 50.84 -10.78
CA ASN A 3 38.43 49.84 -9.94
C ASN A 3 37.07 49.52 -10.56
N THR A 4 36.93 48.32 -11.10
CA THR A 4 35.66 47.81 -11.63
C THR A 4 35.02 46.94 -10.56
N ARG A 5 33.95 47.45 -9.92
CA ARG A 5 33.10 46.71 -9.00
C ARG A 5 32.08 45.91 -9.82
N PHE A 6 32.16 44.59 -9.76
CA PHE A 6 31.14 43.68 -10.28
C PHE A 6 29.96 43.61 -9.29
N LEU A 7 28.82 44.03 -9.77
CA LEU A 7 27.52 43.89 -9.06
C LEU A 7 26.95 42.52 -9.44
N ILE A 8 26.92 41.57 -8.48
CA ILE A 8 26.25 40.29 -8.65
C ILE A 8 24.78 40.48 -8.28
N LEU A 9 23.92 40.45 -9.30
CA LEU A 9 22.47 40.45 -9.15
C LEU A 9 22.01 39.01 -8.83
N SER A 10 21.67 38.74 -7.57
CA SER A 10 21.03 37.48 -7.18
C SER A 10 19.57 37.49 -7.62
N PHE A 11 19.24 36.68 -8.63
CA PHE A 11 17.86 36.34 -8.96
C PHE A 11 17.38 35.26 -7.98
N LEU A 12 16.54 35.63 -7.03
CA LEU A 12 15.77 34.69 -6.20
C LEU A 12 14.58 34.23 -7.03
N ALA A 13 14.68 33.01 -7.58
CA ALA A 13 13.54 32.32 -8.18
C ALA A 13 12.70 31.72 -7.05
N ALA A 14 11.56 32.34 -6.73
CA ALA A 14 10.54 31.77 -5.85
C ALA A 14 9.78 30.68 -6.61
N LEU A 15 9.98 29.43 -6.25
CA LEU A 15 9.14 28.31 -6.67
C LEU A 15 7.84 28.32 -5.84
N PRO A 16 6.64 28.24 -6.45
CA PRO A 16 5.43 28.08 -5.69
C PRO A 16 5.34 26.65 -5.14
N ILE A 17 5.29 26.54 -3.81
CA ILE A 17 4.95 25.31 -3.13
C ILE A 17 3.45 25.09 -3.35
N LEU A 18 3.08 24.11 -4.19
CA LEU A 18 1.70 23.64 -4.28
C LEU A 18 1.40 22.84 -3.02
N SER A 19 0.78 23.51 -2.05
CA SER A 19 0.18 22.87 -0.89
C SER A 19 -1.12 22.18 -1.34
N CYS A 20 -1.24 20.88 -1.14
CA CYS A 20 -2.50 20.14 -1.29
C CYS A 20 -3.43 20.52 -0.13
N GLN A 21 -4.07 21.69 -0.20
CA GLN A 21 -5.19 22.03 0.67
C GLN A 21 -6.49 21.90 -0.13
N ASN A 22 -7.25 20.87 0.17
CA ASN A 22 -8.58 20.63 -0.38
C ASN A 22 -9.61 21.28 0.56
N GLU A 23 -9.94 22.56 0.32
CA GLU A 23 -11.03 23.24 1.03
C GLU A 23 -12.38 22.62 0.63
N LYS A 24 -12.95 21.79 1.48
CA LYS A 24 -14.36 21.39 1.40
C LYS A 24 -15.22 22.55 1.92
N LYS A 25 -15.93 23.23 1.01
CA LYS A 25 -17.07 24.09 1.37
C LYS A 25 -18.28 23.21 1.65
N ASP A 26 -18.76 23.21 2.89
CA ASP A 26 -20.00 22.59 3.29
C ASP A 26 -21.22 23.38 2.76
N PRO A 27 -22.22 22.70 2.18
CA PRO A 27 -23.51 23.34 1.90
C PRO A 27 -24.39 23.37 3.16
N PRO A 28 -25.34 24.31 3.28
CA PRO A 28 -26.13 24.53 4.49
C PRO A 28 -27.09 23.37 4.81
N ILE A 29 -27.11 23.02 6.09
CA ILE A 29 -27.97 21.99 6.67
C ILE A 29 -29.44 22.43 6.58
N ASN A 30 -30.24 21.68 5.83
CA ASN A 30 -31.70 21.76 5.90
C ASN A 30 -32.22 20.49 6.60
N GLN A 31 -32.68 20.68 7.85
CA GLN A 31 -33.26 19.62 8.66
C GLN A 31 -34.61 19.20 8.08
N ILE A 32 -34.70 17.96 7.60
CA ILE A 32 -36.00 17.28 7.41
C ILE A 32 -35.91 15.92 8.11
N THR A 33 -36.54 15.87 9.28
CA THR A 33 -36.83 14.66 10.02
C THR A 33 -37.73 13.74 9.21
N ARG A 34 -37.24 12.62 8.72
CA ARG A 34 -38.07 11.50 8.25
C ARG A 34 -37.67 10.19 8.97
N LYS A 35 -38.61 9.69 9.74
CA LYS A 35 -38.59 8.38 10.38
C LYS A 35 -38.42 7.28 9.33
N PRO A 36 -37.49 6.32 9.42
CA PRO A 36 -37.45 5.20 8.50
C PRO A 36 -38.53 4.16 8.87
N SER A 37 -39.42 3.92 7.94
CA SER A 37 -40.32 2.76 7.95
C SER A 37 -39.59 1.52 7.47
N TYR A 38 -39.43 0.52 8.33
CA TYR A 38 -38.87 -0.78 7.98
C TYR A 38 -39.89 -1.59 7.17
N HIS A 39 -39.74 -1.64 5.85
CA HIS A 39 -40.36 -2.68 5.05
C HIS A 39 -39.47 -3.93 5.03
N LYS A 40 -39.90 -4.96 5.75
CA LYS A 40 -39.33 -6.31 5.74
C LYS A 40 -39.55 -6.92 4.36
N LYS A 41 -38.55 -6.82 3.47
CA LYS A 41 -38.55 -7.51 2.16
C LYS A 41 -38.09 -8.94 2.42
N ALA A 42 -38.95 -9.91 2.09
CA ALA A 42 -38.66 -11.33 2.19
C ALA A 42 -37.39 -11.66 1.37
N SER A 43 -36.44 -12.30 2.03
CA SER A 43 -35.23 -12.85 1.42
C SER A 43 -35.61 -14.04 0.52
N GLN A 44 -35.36 -13.89 -0.79
CA GLN A 44 -35.24 -15.04 -1.68
C GLN A 44 -34.00 -15.86 -1.27
N PRO A 45 -34.03 -17.19 -1.40
CA PRO A 45 -32.86 -18.02 -1.13
C PRO A 45 -31.74 -17.65 -2.14
N GLN A 46 -30.62 -17.17 -1.60
CA GLN A 46 -29.39 -17.02 -2.36
C GLN A 46 -28.88 -18.43 -2.69
N GLU A 47 -28.90 -18.79 -3.95
CA GLU A 47 -28.21 -19.97 -4.44
C GLU A 47 -26.74 -19.89 -3.99
N SER A 48 -26.38 -20.77 -3.08
CA SER A 48 -24.99 -20.96 -2.67
C SER A 48 -24.25 -21.53 -3.89
N HIS A 49 -23.49 -20.69 -4.56
CA HIS A 49 -22.46 -21.14 -5.49
C HIS A 49 -21.41 -21.91 -4.67
N LEU A 50 -21.59 -23.22 -4.59
CA LEU A 50 -20.55 -24.12 -4.13
C LEU A 50 -19.38 -23.97 -5.11
N PRO A 51 -18.17 -23.67 -4.63
CA PRO A 51 -16.99 -23.61 -5.50
C PRO A 51 -16.84 -24.99 -6.17
N ASN A 52 -16.67 -24.97 -7.49
CA ASN A 52 -16.41 -26.16 -8.30
C ASN A 52 -15.15 -26.86 -7.76
N PRO A 53 -15.22 -28.08 -7.21
CA PRO A 53 -14.09 -28.74 -6.55
C PRO A 53 -12.95 -29.12 -7.50
N ASN A 54 -13.05 -28.83 -8.79
CA ASN A 54 -12.06 -29.14 -9.83
C ASN A 54 -11.33 -27.91 -10.39
N LEU A 55 -11.57 -26.70 -9.89
CA LEU A 55 -10.79 -25.54 -10.33
C LEU A 55 -9.43 -25.55 -9.61
N ASN A 56 -8.36 -25.76 -10.38
CA ASN A 56 -7.00 -25.65 -9.86
C ASN A 56 -6.74 -24.18 -9.48
N THR A 57 -6.27 -23.90 -8.30
CA THR A 57 -5.97 -22.52 -7.83
C THR A 57 -5.09 -21.75 -8.82
N LYS A 58 -4.26 -22.47 -9.60
CA LYS A 58 -3.45 -21.88 -10.68
C LYS A 58 -4.24 -21.31 -11.85
N ASP A 59 -5.50 -21.73 -12.05
CA ASP A 59 -6.33 -21.24 -13.15
C ASP A 59 -7.10 -19.98 -12.74
N ILE A 60 -7.17 -19.70 -11.43
CA ILE A 60 -7.89 -18.55 -10.85
C ILE A 60 -6.94 -17.38 -10.59
N ILE A 61 -5.65 -17.63 -10.33
CA ILE A 61 -4.65 -16.63 -10.00
C ILE A 61 -3.67 -16.52 -11.17
N VAL A 62 -3.54 -15.31 -11.73
CA VAL A 62 -2.65 -15.03 -12.86
C VAL A 62 -1.72 -13.87 -12.54
N LEU A 63 -0.50 -13.92 -13.09
CA LEU A 63 0.45 -12.82 -12.96
C LEU A 63 -0.16 -11.53 -13.54
N SER A 64 -0.01 -10.43 -12.83
CA SER A 64 -0.51 -9.13 -13.29
C SER A 64 0.12 -8.73 -14.62
N GLN A 65 -0.71 -8.27 -15.55
CA GLN A 65 -0.29 -7.64 -16.79
C GLN A 65 -0.36 -6.10 -16.71
N LYS A 66 -0.90 -5.57 -15.62
CA LYS A 66 -1.06 -4.14 -15.40
C LYS A 66 0.17 -3.51 -14.76
N HIS A 67 0.80 -4.20 -13.80
CA HIS A 67 1.91 -3.67 -13.01
C HIS A 67 3.27 -3.98 -13.67
N SER A 68 4.21 -3.04 -13.55
CA SER A 68 5.58 -3.19 -14.05
C SER A 68 6.57 -2.43 -13.14
N PRO A 69 7.47 -3.13 -12.41
CA PRO A 69 7.59 -4.59 -12.38
C PRO A 69 6.37 -5.27 -11.75
N ASN A 70 6.13 -6.53 -12.08
CA ASN A 70 5.11 -7.38 -11.46
C ASN A 70 5.69 -8.53 -10.66
N SER A 71 7.02 -8.57 -10.53
CA SER A 71 7.75 -9.60 -9.77
C SER A 71 9.05 -9.03 -9.22
N ILE A 72 9.36 -9.34 -7.96
CA ILE A 72 10.63 -9.02 -7.31
C ILE A 72 11.17 -10.26 -6.61
N SER A 73 12.49 -10.25 -6.32
CA SER A 73 13.15 -11.29 -5.53
C SER A 73 13.85 -10.69 -4.33
N CYS A 74 13.64 -11.29 -3.14
CA CYS A 74 14.18 -10.83 -1.86
C CYS A 74 14.25 -12.00 -0.87
N ASP A 75 14.91 -11.82 0.26
CA ASP A 75 14.93 -12.78 1.38
C ASP A 75 14.02 -12.22 2.50
N LEU A 76 12.73 -12.60 2.47
CA LEU A 76 11.71 -12.03 3.36
C LEU A 76 11.77 -12.60 4.79
N ASP A 77 12.03 -13.89 4.93
CA ASP A 77 12.00 -14.59 6.22
C ASP A 77 13.39 -14.80 6.85
N GLY A 78 14.46 -14.45 6.12
CA GLY A 78 15.83 -14.48 6.60
C GLY A 78 16.47 -15.84 6.58
N ASP A 79 15.94 -16.77 5.82
CA ASP A 79 16.48 -18.13 5.68
C ASP A 79 17.65 -18.21 4.70
N HIS A 80 18.02 -17.08 4.07
CA HIS A 80 19.06 -16.91 3.06
C HIS A 80 18.75 -17.57 1.70
N LEU A 81 17.53 -17.98 1.48
CA LEU A 81 17.01 -18.36 0.17
C LEU A 81 16.24 -17.18 -0.43
N LEU A 82 16.30 -17.05 -1.74
CA LEU A 82 15.52 -16.00 -2.39
C LEU A 82 14.06 -16.43 -2.51
N ASP A 83 13.20 -15.55 -2.03
CA ASP A 83 11.77 -15.62 -2.24
C ASP A 83 11.41 -14.86 -3.51
N THR A 84 10.30 -15.23 -4.11
CA THR A 84 9.71 -14.52 -5.25
C THR A 84 8.38 -13.93 -4.81
N VAL A 85 8.22 -12.63 -5.02
CA VAL A 85 6.95 -11.93 -4.77
C VAL A 85 6.40 -11.45 -6.10
N ASN A 86 5.18 -11.88 -6.41
CA ASN A 86 4.48 -11.54 -7.63
C ASN A 86 3.25 -10.70 -7.31
N ILE A 87 2.98 -9.64 -8.08
CA ILE A 87 1.65 -9.03 -8.11
C ILE A 87 0.79 -9.91 -9.03
N VAL A 88 -0.28 -10.44 -8.47
CA VAL A 88 -1.20 -11.35 -9.16
C VAL A 88 -2.63 -10.83 -9.15
N GLN A 89 -3.44 -11.29 -10.08
CA GLN A 89 -4.86 -11.01 -10.14
C GLN A 89 -5.68 -12.30 -9.94
N ASN A 90 -6.67 -12.22 -9.10
CA ASN A 90 -7.72 -13.24 -9.06
C ASN A 90 -8.69 -13.00 -10.22
N THR A 91 -8.82 -13.97 -11.12
CA THR A 91 -9.61 -13.85 -12.35
C THR A 91 -11.11 -13.84 -12.14
N GLU A 92 -11.60 -14.28 -10.97
CA GLU A 92 -13.02 -14.30 -10.65
C GLU A 92 -13.50 -12.93 -10.15
N ASN A 93 -12.84 -12.36 -9.12
CA ASN A 93 -13.23 -11.06 -8.54
C ASN A 93 -12.49 -9.86 -9.12
N LYS A 94 -11.48 -10.08 -10.00
CA LYS A 94 -10.64 -9.11 -10.67
C LYS A 94 -9.73 -8.29 -9.76
N LYS A 95 -9.65 -8.61 -8.47
CA LYS A 95 -8.79 -7.92 -7.51
C LYS A 95 -7.36 -8.41 -7.56
N TYR A 96 -6.45 -7.48 -7.28
CA TYR A 96 -5.01 -7.75 -7.23
C TYR A 96 -4.54 -8.02 -5.81
N GLY A 97 -3.42 -8.70 -5.71
CA GLY A 97 -2.74 -9.01 -4.45
C GLY A 97 -1.35 -9.53 -4.69
N LEU A 98 -0.72 -10.04 -3.65
CA LEU A 98 0.61 -10.65 -3.72
C LEU A 98 0.51 -12.17 -3.62
N GLU A 99 1.26 -12.85 -4.49
CA GLU A 99 1.67 -14.24 -4.32
C GLU A 99 3.12 -14.24 -3.86
N ILE A 100 3.39 -14.83 -2.71
CA ILE A 100 4.72 -14.92 -2.11
C ILE A 100 5.16 -16.38 -2.13
N ILE A 101 6.17 -16.68 -2.93
CA ILE A 101 6.74 -18.01 -3.07
C ILE A 101 8.08 -18.00 -2.33
N PHE A 102 8.09 -18.55 -1.11
CA PHE A 102 9.30 -18.65 -0.31
C PHE A 102 10.33 -19.60 -0.94
N GLY A 103 11.60 -19.39 -0.65
CA GLY A 103 12.70 -20.22 -1.11
C GLY A 103 12.51 -21.71 -0.77
N ASN A 104 11.86 -22.01 0.34
CA ASN A 104 11.47 -23.36 0.77
C ASN A 104 10.22 -23.93 0.03
N LYS A 105 9.68 -23.21 -0.95
CA LYS A 105 8.50 -23.54 -1.78
C LYS A 105 7.14 -23.42 -1.07
N LYS A 106 7.08 -22.90 0.15
CA LYS A 106 5.81 -22.45 0.75
C LYS A 106 5.26 -21.29 -0.08
N VAL A 107 3.94 -21.21 -0.21
CA VAL A 107 3.27 -20.11 -0.91
C VAL A 107 2.26 -19.48 0.03
N ASP A 108 2.34 -18.16 0.15
CA ASP A 108 1.36 -17.34 0.87
C ASP A 108 0.74 -16.31 -0.09
N TYR A 109 -0.46 -15.85 0.25
CA TYR A 109 -1.21 -14.86 -0.53
C TYR A 109 -1.71 -13.73 0.36
N ILE A 110 -1.60 -12.48 -0.13
CA ILE A 110 -2.07 -11.27 0.54
C ILE A 110 -2.99 -10.50 -0.42
N GLY A 111 -4.13 -10.00 0.05
CA GLY A 111 -5.09 -9.24 -0.77
C GLY A 111 -6.00 -10.12 -1.63
N MET A 112 -6.23 -9.75 -2.88
CA MET A 112 -7.16 -10.44 -3.81
C MET A 112 -8.57 -10.58 -3.25
N GLY A 113 -9.09 -9.54 -2.57
CA GLY A 113 -10.40 -9.54 -1.93
C GLY A 113 -10.39 -9.90 -0.45
N LYS A 114 -9.22 -10.11 0.15
CA LYS A 114 -9.02 -10.23 1.58
C LYS A 114 -8.31 -8.99 2.11
N ASP A 115 -8.74 -8.51 3.26
CA ASP A 115 -8.09 -7.36 3.91
C ASP A 115 -6.57 -7.55 4.00
N ILE A 116 -5.83 -6.50 3.62
CA ILE A 116 -4.38 -6.51 3.58
C ILE A 116 -3.86 -6.06 4.95
N LEU A 117 -3.51 -7.03 5.76
CA LEU A 117 -2.82 -6.84 7.05
C LEU A 117 -3.52 -5.85 8.01
N GLY A 118 -4.85 -5.77 7.96
CA GLY A 118 -5.62 -4.88 8.83
C GLY A 118 -5.72 -3.44 8.34
N GLN A 119 -5.31 -3.15 7.10
CA GLN A 119 -5.29 -1.78 6.57
C GLN A 119 -6.64 -1.31 6.02
N GLY A 120 -7.68 -2.16 6.00
CA GLY A 120 -9.01 -1.81 5.55
C GLY A 120 -9.19 -1.74 4.03
N PHE A 121 -8.21 -2.22 3.27
CA PHE A 121 -8.32 -2.41 1.83
C PHE A 121 -7.93 -3.85 1.43
N ASP A 122 -8.41 -4.32 0.29
CA ASP A 122 -8.32 -5.72 -0.12
C ASP A 122 -7.87 -5.91 -1.59
N ASP A 123 -7.42 -4.81 -2.22
CA ASP A 123 -7.05 -4.76 -3.63
C ASP A 123 -5.79 -3.93 -3.82
N LEU A 124 -4.83 -4.43 -4.59
CA LEU A 124 -3.58 -3.75 -4.93
C LEU A 124 -3.60 -3.14 -6.35
N ASP A 125 -4.78 -2.91 -6.93
CA ASP A 125 -4.93 -2.32 -8.26
C ASP A 125 -4.24 -0.95 -8.40
N TRP A 126 -4.11 -0.23 -7.32
CA TRP A 126 -3.54 1.12 -7.23
C TRP A 126 -2.00 1.16 -7.18
N VAL A 127 -1.32 0.04 -6.99
CA VAL A 127 0.15 -0.01 -6.83
C VAL A 127 0.82 0.43 -8.14
N GLY A 128 1.62 1.50 -8.06
CA GLY A 128 2.46 1.99 -9.15
C GLY A 128 3.95 1.71 -8.91
N VAL A 129 4.38 1.75 -7.65
CA VAL A 129 5.75 1.40 -7.24
C VAL A 129 5.72 0.05 -6.52
N PHE A 130 6.52 -0.89 -6.99
CA PHE A 130 6.65 -2.21 -6.41
C PHE A 130 8.12 -2.63 -6.42
N GLU A 131 8.73 -2.61 -5.26
CA GLU A 131 10.15 -2.87 -5.13
C GLU A 131 10.53 -3.53 -3.81
N LYS A 132 11.78 -3.96 -3.71
CA LYS A 132 12.33 -4.51 -2.47
C LYS A 132 12.68 -3.38 -1.51
N ALA A 133 12.22 -3.48 -0.26
CA ALA A 133 12.71 -2.71 0.86
C ALA A 133 13.92 -3.47 1.47
N PRO A 134 15.16 -2.91 1.42
CA PRO A 134 16.34 -3.66 1.83
C PRO A 134 16.39 -3.91 3.33
N LYS A 135 16.88 -5.09 3.71
CA LYS A 135 17.24 -5.43 5.09
C LYS A 135 18.12 -4.34 5.71
N GLY A 136 17.78 -3.97 6.94
CA GLY A 136 18.57 -3.01 7.73
C GLY A 136 18.19 -1.56 7.52
N GLU A 137 17.35 -1.23 6.55
CA GLU A 137 16.75 0.10 6.44
C GLU A 137 15.78 0.38 7.57
N LEU A 138 15.62 1.67 7.89
CA LEU A 138 14.74 2.16 8.95
C LEU A 138 13.45 2.69 8.33
N TYR A 139 12.32 2.21 8.84
CA TYR A 139 10.99 2.68 8.50
C TYR A 139 10.20 2.98 9.76
N TRP A 140 9.21 3.85 9.65
CA TRP A 140 8.25 4.17 10.71
C TRP A 140 6.91 4.51 10.09
N ASN A 141 5.82 4.38 10.85
CA ASN A 141 4.55 4.90 10.42
C ASN A 141 4.67 6.43 10.33
N ASN A 142 4.72 6.94 9.10
CA ASN A 142 4.92 8.37 8.87
C ASN A 142 3.62 9.17 8.81
N VAL A 143 2.51 8.59 9.25
CA VAL A 143 1.22 9.24 9.43
C VAL A 143 0.80 9.08 10.88
N ASN A 144 0.43 10.18 11.54
CA ASN A 144 -0.10 10.17 12.90
C ASN A 144 -1.61 9.87 12.94
N ASP A 145 -2.18 9.76 14.16
CA ASP A 145 -3.60 9.47 14.35
C ASP A 145 -4.53 10.58 13.79
N ASP A 146 -4.03 11.78 13.59
CA ASP A 146 -4.74 12.92 13.01
C ASP A 146 -4.65 12.96 11.46
N GLY A 147 -3.83 12.07 10.88
CA GLY A 147 -3.60 11.98 9.43
C GLY A 147 -2.51 12.92 8.91
N ASP A 148 -1.72 13.53 9.78
CA ASP A 148 -0.61 14.38 9.38
C ASP A 148 0.64 13.54 9.08
N ILE A 149 1.39 13.96 8.06
CA ILE A 149 2.67 13.33 7.70
C ILE A 149 3.73 13.77 8.72
N MET A 150 4.42 12.79 9.32
CA MET A 150 5.49 12.99 10.28
C MET A 150 6.86 12.86 9.62
N SER A 151 7.73 13.82 9.92
CA SER A 151 9.15 13.73 9.53
C SER A 151 9.93 12.79 10.46
N ASP A 152 11.16 12.45 10.05
CA ASP A 152 12.08 11.65 10.89
C ASP A 152 12.33 12.26 12.28
N GLU A 153 12.32 13.60 12.38
CA GLU A 153 12.55 14.34 13.63
C GLU A 153 11.35 14.26 14.59
N ASP A 154 10.14 14.02 14.06
CA ASP A 154 8.90 13.94 14.84
C ASP A 154 8.71 12.55 15.48
N VAL A 155 9.43 11.55 14.99
CA VAL A 155 9.27 10.14 15.38
C VAL A 155 10.37 9.73 16.38
N LYS A 156 9.95 9.11 17.48
CA LYS A 156 10.90 8.59 18.47
C LYS A 156 11.71 7.44 17.88
N GLU A 157 12.98 7.35 18.23
CA GLU A 157 13.85 6.25 17.80
C GLU A 157 13.30 4.85 18.17
N SER A 158 12.53 4.75 19.27
CA SER A 158 11.87 3.51 19.67
C SER A 158 10.78 3.05 18.74
N ASP A 159 10.21 3.95 17.95
CA ASP A 159 9.07 3.71 17.08
C ASP A 159 9.53 3.45 15.62
N LYS A 160 10.83 3.62 15.38
CA LYS A 160 11.47 3.27 14.11
C LYS A 160 11.77 1.77 14.06
N ILE A 161 11.41 1.15 12.97
CA ILE A 161 11.60 -0.28 12.73
C ILE A 161 12.76 -0.46 11.76
N LYS A 162 13.83 -1.07 12.26
CA LYS A 162 14.91 -1.56 11.39
C LYS A 162 14.50 -2.92 10.82
N LEU A 163 14.37 -3.02 9.51
CA LEU A 163 13.94 -4.27 8.87
C LEU A 163 14.88 -5.43 9.23
N PRO A 164 14.37 -6.51 9.83
CA PRO A 164 15.19 -7.67 10.20
C PRO A 164 15.66 -8.46 8.97
N HIS A 165 14.86 -8.44 7.91
CA HIS A 165 15.07 -9.08 6.61
C HIS A 165 14.66 -8.11 5.50
N ASP A 166 14.77 -8.51 4.23
CA ASP A 166 14.19 -7.71 3.15
C ASP A 166 12.66 -7.58 3.35
N GLY A 167 12.09 -6.50 2.87
CA GLY A 167 10.64 -6.25 2.83
C GLY A 167 10.16 -5.99 1.41
N ILE A 168 8.88 -5.71 1.30
CA ILE A 168 8.19 -5.36 0.06
C ILE A 168 7.70 -3.93 0.20
N PHE A 169 8.25 -2.99 -0.58
CA PHE A 169 7.75 -1.63 -0.66
C PHE A 169 6.73 -1.54 -1.77
N ILE A 170 5.52 -1.06 -1.43
CA ILE A 170 4.46 -0.75 -2.40
C ILE A 170 3.97 0.65 -2.16
N HIS A 171 3.80 1.41 -3.25
CA HIS A 171 3.35 2.79 -3.17
C HIS A 171 2.55 3.17 -4.40
N GLN A 172 1.70 4.18 -4.27
CA GLN A 172 0.99 4.79 -5.38
C GLN A 172 1.96 5.65 -6.20
N GLU A 173 1.88 5.60 -7.52
CA GLU A 173 2.69 6.46 -8.39
C GLU A 173 2.12 7.89 -8.37
N GLU A 174 2.99 8.89 -8.19
CA GLU A 174 2.64 10.32 -8.20
C GLU A 174 1.56 10.76 -7.20
N ALA A 175 1.29 9.98 -6.16
CA ALA A 175 0.32 10.31 -5.12
C ALA A 175 0.78 9.80 -3.75
N CYS A 176 0.15 10.29 -2.69
CA CYS A 176 0.37 9.79 -1.34
C CYS A 176 -0.29 8.43 -1.14
N GLY A 177 0.36 7.55 -0.43
CA GLY A 177 -0.21 6.28 0.02
C GLY A 177 0.57 5.04 -0.41
N GLY A 178 0.99 4.31 0.60
CA GLY A 178 1.72 3.07 0.41
C GLY A 178 2.18 2.48 1.73
N GLY A 179 3.12 1.56 1.65
CA GLY A 179 3.69 0.95 2.85
C GLY A 179 4.75 -0.08 2.58
N VAL A 180 5.33 -0.54 3.67
CA VAL A 180 6.28 -1.65 3.67
C VAL A 180 5.63 -2.87 4.31
N ILE A 181 5.55 -3.95 3.56
CA ILE A 181 5.18 -5.27 4.07
C ILE A 181 6.47 -5.99 4.44
N TYR A 182 6.57 -6.48 5.66
CA TYR A 182 7.75 -7.15 6.14
C TYR A 182 7.41 -8.35 7.02
N TRP A 183 8.35 -9.30 7.10
CA TRP A 183 8.17 -10.52 7.89
C TRP A 183 8.76 -10.35 9.28
N ARG A 184 7.97 -10.63 10.31
CA ARG A 184 8.39 -10.61 11.70
C ARG A 184 7.62 -11.66 12.51
N ASP A 185 8.34 -12.43 13.32
CA ASP A 185 7.76 -13.41 14.24
C ASP A 185 6.78 -14.40 13.58
N GLY A 186 7.10 -14.83 12.36
CA GLY A 186 6.33 -15.84 11.63
C GLY A 186 5.09 -15.32 10.90
N LYS A 187 4.95 -14.02 10.75
CA LYS A 187 3.83 -13.36 10.04
C LYS A 187 4.28 -12.11 9.30
N PHE A 188 3.46 -11.67 8.35
CA PHE A 188 3.61 -10.36 7.73
C PHE A 188 3.02 -9.26 8.61
N ASP A 189 3.64 -8.10 8.56
CA ASP A 189 3.23 -6.88 9.24
C ASP A 189 3.37 -5.70 8.28
N TRP A 190 2.78 -4.54 8.62
CA TRP A 190 2.70 -3.36 7.77
C TRP A 190 3.29 -2.12 8.45
N ILE A 191 4.02 -1.31 7.70
CA ILE A 191 4.47 0.02 8.10
C ILE A 191 3.92 1.01 7.07
N GLN A 192 3.07 1.94 7.51
CA GLN A 192 2.46 2.97 6.64
C GLN A 192 3.52 3.93 6.11
N GLN A 193 3.42 4.26 4.82
CA GLN A 193 4.25 5.25 4.12
C GLN A 193 3.35 6.17 3.27
N GLU A 194 3.62 7.51 3.37
CA GLU A 194 2.92 8.54 2.60
C GLU A 194 3.91 9.40 1.79
#